data_727855424d1f282db68bf429cd7fd084
#
_entry.id   727855424d1f282db68bf429cd7fd084
#
_cell.length_a   1.000
_cell.length_b   1.000
_cell.length_c   1.000
_cell.angle_alpha   90.00
_cell.angle_beta   90.00
_cell.angle_gamma   90.00
#
_symmetry.space_group_name_H-M   'P 1'
#
loop_
_entity.id
_entity.type
_entity.pdbx_description
1 polymer ?
#
loop_
_entity_poly.entity_id
_entity_poly.type
_entity_poly.pdbx_seq_one_letter_code
_entity_poly.pdbx_strand_id
1 'polypeptide(L)'
;MAKDKELHCSFCGKEQDEVNKLIAGTSGYICNECIELCHDMLLNEAHGEETENKDEEAQKEQELPTPHKIRAHLDDYVIGQDYAKKVLAVAVYNHYKRLRTKHQTNDVELGKSNILLIGPTGSGKTLLAETMARMLNVPFAMADATTLTEAGYVGEDVENVLQKLLQNCDYDIERAEQGIIYIDEIDKITRKSENPSITRDVSGEGVQQALLKLIEGTVASIPPQGGRKHPQQEMLRIDTSKILFICGGAFAGLDKVIEKRTSVATAIGFGAEIKSEKDKATLTDLFKQVEPDDLMKYGLIPEFIGRLPVVAPLSELDEEALVLILTEPKNALCKQYQALFGLEDVKLEFTKEALIAMAKKALARKTGARGLRSIIEGVLLDTMYDLPSLEGLEKVVVNEQTINDGKAPELIYA
;
A
#
# COMPACT_ATOMS: atom_id res chain seq x y z
N MET A 1 -57.97 49.43 -9.16
CA MET A 1 -57.65 48.08 -8.73
C MET A 1 -56.65 47.51 -9.72
N ALA A 2 -55.37 47.49 -9.37
CA ALA A 2 -54.34 46.91 -10.16
C ALA A 2 -54.43 45.37 -9.97
N LYS A 3 -54.58 44.64 -11.06
CA LYS A 3 -54.48 43.17 -11.02
C LYS A 3 -53.04 42.82 -10.64
N ASP A 4 -52.85 42.15 -9.53
CA ASP A 4 -51.59 41.49 -9.17
C ASP A 4 -51.23 40.53 -10.33
N LYS A 5 -50.14 40.80 -11.02
CA LYS A 5 -49.60 39.88 -12.00
C LYS A 5 -48.91 38.75 -11.19
N GLU A 6 -49.57 37.62 -11.17
CA GLU A 6 -48.94 36.38 -10.65
C GLU A 6 -47.61 36.16 -11.37
N LEU A 7 -46.51 36.22 -10.63
CA LEU A 7 -45.17 36.04 -11.14
C LEU A 7 -44.92 34.52 -11.30
N HIS A 8 -44.58 34.09 -12.52
CA HIS A 8 -44.32 32.69 -12.83
C HIS A 8 -42.97 32.51 -13.58
N CYS A 9 -42.39 31.37 -13.45
CA CYS A 9 -41.17 31.02 -14.17
C CYS A 9 -41.45 30.92 -15.67
N SER A 10 -40.71 31.67 -16.50
CA SER A 10 -40.89 31.66 -17.96
C SER A 10 -40.39 30.37 -18.64
N PHE A 11 -39.70 29.50 -17.92
CA PHE A 11 -39.18 28.22 -18.43
C PHE A 11 -40.11 27.05 -18.11
N CYS A 12 -40.50 26.87 -16.85
CA CYS A 12 -41.33 25.73 -16.44
C CYS A 12 -42.80 26.09 -16.10
N GLY A 13 -43.13 27.39 -16.04
CA GLY A 13 -44.47 27.85 -15.77
C GLY A 13 -44.90 27.84 -14.27
N LYS A 14 -44.06 27.34 -13.36
CA LYS A 14 -44.36 27.30 -11.92
C LYS A 14 -44.53 28.71 -11.34
N GLU A 15 -45.50 28.87 -10.44
CA GLU A 15 -45.78 30.12 -9.75
C GLU A 15 -44.73 30.42 -8.67
N GLN A 16 -44.65 31.67 -8.21
CA GLN A 16 -43.68 32.11 -7.21
C GLN A 16 -43.77 31.33 -5.89
N ASP A 17 -44.98 30.89 -5.53
CA ASP A 17 -45.24 30.15 -4.29
C ASP A 17 -44.88 28.64 -4.39
N GLU A 18 -44.65 28.13 -5.61
CA GLU A 18 -44.26 26.73 -5.89
C GLU A 18 -42.74 26.54 -5.95
N VAL A 19 -41.96 27.61 -5.91
CA VAL A 19 -40.50 27.57 -6.06
C VAL A 19 -39.80 28.33 -4.92
N ASN A 20 -38.60 27.86 -4.54
CA ASN A 20 -37.87 28.48 -3.45
C ASN A 20 -37.37 29.90 -3.80
N LYS A 21 -37.10 30.19 -5.06
CA LYS A 21 -36.61 31.49 -5.51
C LYS A 21 -36.89 31.70 -6.98
N LEU A 22 -37.41 32.94 -7.29
CA LEU A 22 -37.61 33.39 -8.65
C LEU A 22 -36.67 34.57 -8.94
N ILE A 23 -35.86 34.46 -9.98
CA ILE A 23 -34.88 35.48 -10.39
C ILE A 23 -35.46 36.24 -11.58
N ALA A 24 -35.48 37.58 -11.49
CA ALA A 24 -36.00 38.44 -12.53
C ALA A 24 -34.93 38.72 -13.58
N GLY A 25 -35.24 38.49 -14.85
CA GLY A 25 -34.50 38.93 -16.00
C GLY A 25 -35.12 40.16 -16.65
N THR A 26 -34.56 40.62 -17.77
CA THR A 26 -35.04 41.80 -18.51
C THR A 26 -36.43 41.62 -19.15
N SER A 27 -36.82 40.38 -19.48
CA SER A 27 -38.08 40.07 -20.17
C SER A 27 -38.83 38.87 -19.58
N GLY A 28 -38.40 38.30 -18.43
CA GLY A 28 -39.06 37.18 -17.79
C GLY A 28 -38.42 36.78 -16.46
N TYR A 29 -38.88 35.66 -15.89
CA TYR A 29 -38.42 35.14 -14.62
C TYR A 29 -37.93 33.71 -14.79
N ILE A 30 -36.94 33.29 -14.01
CA ILE A 30 -36.44 31.91 -13.99
C ILE A 30 -36.36 31.41 -12.54
N CYS A 31 -36.83 30.21 -12.26
CA CYS A 31 -36.77 29.63 -10.93
C CYS A 31 -35.41 28.91 -10.67
N ASN A 32 -35.11 28.71 -9.38
CA ASN A 32 -33.89 28.00 -8.96
C ASN A 32 -33.78 26.60 -9.56
N GLU A 33 -34.87 25.84 -9.68
CA GLU A 33 -34.86 24.50 -10.25
C GLU A 33 -34.47 24.51 -11.75
N CYS A 34 -35.00 25.51 -12.52
CA CYS A 34 -34.61 25.64 -13.91
C CYS A 34 -33.18 26.12 -14.10
N ILE A 35 -32.62 26.89 -13.14
CA ILE A 35 -31.21 27.29 -13.16
C ILE A 35 -30.33 26.09 -12.91
N GLU A 36 -30.64 25.24 -11.93
CA GLU A 36 -29.94 23.99 -11.65
C GLU A 36 -29.96 23.09 -12.85
N LEU A 37 -31.13 22.86 -13.46
CA LEU A 37 -31.29 22.05 -14.67
C LEU A 37 -30.43 22.58 -15.86
N CYS A 38 -30.48 23.92 -16.09
CA CYS A 38 -29.68 24.55 -17.16
C CYS A 38 -28.19 24.46 -16.85
N HIS A 39 -27.78 24.58 -15.59
CA HIS A 39 -26.39 24.44 -15.15
C HIS A 39 -25.88 23.02 -15.44
N ASP A 40 -26.65 22.01 -15.06
CA ASP A 40 -26.30 20.60 -15.33
C ASP A 40 -26.24 20.30 -16.82
N MET A 41 -27.15 20.87 -17.63
CA MET A 41 -27.11 20.75 -19.08
C MET A 41 -25.85 21.40 -19.69
N LEU A 42 -25.48 22.60 -19.24
CA LEU A 42 -24.29 23.30 -19.71
C LEU A 42 -22.99 22.59 -19.28
N LEU A 43 -22.95 22.00 -18.08
CA LEU A 43 -21.83 21.19 -17.63
C LEU A 43 -21.71 19.92 -18.48
N ASN A 44 -22.83 19.27 -18.81
CA ASN A 44 -22.85 18.10 -19.67
C ASN A 44 -22.50 18.45 -21.12
N GLU A 45 -22.88 19.61 -21.67
CA GLU A 45 -22.48 20.07 -23.02
C GLU A 45 -21.02 20.51 -23.09
N ALA A 46 -20.47 21.13 -22.03
CA ALA A 46 -19.05 21.47 -21.93
C ALA A 46 -18.15 20.22 -21.87
N HIS A 47 -18.71 19.08 -21.46
CA HIS A 47 -18.07 17.76 -21.52
C HIS A 47 -18.44 16.96 -22.81
N GLY A 48 -19.33 17.46 -23.67
CA GLY A 48 -19.94 16.74 -24.79
C GLY A 48 -19.10 16.58 -26.07
N GLU A 49 -17.96 17.25 -26.20
CA GLU A 49 -17.02 16.99 -27.33
C GLU A 49 -15.91 15.98 -26.98
N GLU A 50 -15.81 15.54 -25.70
CA GLU A 50 -14.94 14.44 -25.27
C GLU A 50 -15.68 13.15 -24.91
N THR A 51 -17.03 13.09 -25.02
CA THR A 51 -17.85 12.02 -24.42
C THR A 51 -18.21 10.88 -25.36
N GLU A 52 -18.09 10.99 -26.68
CA GLU A 52 -18.25 9.79 -27.54
C GLU A 52 -17.16 8.73 -27.34
N ASN A 53 -16.00 9.11 -26.76
CA ASN A 53 -14.95 8.15 -26.36
C ASN A 53 -14.94 7.84 -24.86
N LYS A 54 -15.61 8.65 -24.00
CA LYS A 54 -15.64 8.40 -22.53
C LYS A 54 -16.84 7.57 -22.09
N ASP A 55 -17.96 7.60 -22.81
CA ASP A 55 -19.11 6.75 -22.48
C ASP A 55 -18.90 5.29 -22.89
N GLU A 56 -18.03 5.00 -23.88
CA GLU A 56 -17.53 3.64 -24.10
C GLU A 56 -16.43 3.24 -23.10
N GLU A 57 -15.71 4.19 -22.50
CA GLU A 57 -14.75 3.92 -21.42
C GLU A 57 -15.40 3.91 -20.04
N ALA A 58 -16.47 4.66 -19.78
CA ALA A 58 -17.20 4.68 -18.51
C ALA A 58 -18.22 3.54 -18.39
N GLN A 59 -18.70 2.97 -19.50
CA GLN A 59 -19.53 1.75 -19.52
C GLN A 59 -18.70 0.46 -19.68
N LYS A 60 -17.42 0.53 -19.93
CA LYS A 60 -16.52 -0.51 -19.46
C LYS A 60 -16.48 -0.38 -17.93
N GLU A 61 -17.42 -1.01 -17.19
CA GLU A 61 -17.14 -1.51 -15.86
C GLU A 61 -15.68 -1.93 -15.92
N GLN A 62 -14.79 -1.24 -15.19
CA GLN A 62 -13.36 -1.53 -15.25
C GLN A 62 -13.23 -3.01 -14.92
N GLU A 63 -13.05 -3.84 -15.95
CA GLU A 63 -12.92 -5.28 -15.77
C GLU A 63 -11.84 -5.49 -14.72
N LEU A 64 -12.20 -6.17 -13.64
CA LEU A 64 -11.24 -6.48 -12.59
C LEU A 64 -10.01 -7.13 -13.24
N PRO A 65 -8.81 -6.58 -13.12
CA PRO A 65 -7.64 -7.14 -13.78
C PRO A 65 -7.41 -8.58 -13.31
N THR A 66 -7.20 -9.48 -14.26
CA THR A 66 -6.93 -10.89 -13.92
C THR A 66 -5.67 -11.04 -13.08
N PRO A 67 -5.50 -12.13 -12.30
CA PRO A 67 -4.28 -12.36 -11.52
C PRO A 67 -2.99 -12.28 -12.35
N HIS A 68 -3.04 -12.69 -13.62
CA HIS A 68 -1.90 -12.56 -14.54
C HIS A 68 -1.58 -11.10 -14.86
N LYS A 69 -2.59 -10.25 -15.09
CA LYS A 69 -2.39 -8.82 -15.32
C LYS A 69 -1.86 -8.13 -14.06
N ILE A 70 -2.38 -8.50 -12.87
CA ILE A 70 -1.88 -7.98 -11.59
C ILE A 70 -0.41 -8.35 -11.41
N ARG A 71 -0.05 -9.61 -11.64
CA ARG A 71 1.34 -10.07 -11.54
C ARG A 71 2.25 -9.33 -12.53
N ALA A 72 1.87 -9.22 -13.80
CA ALA A 72 2.66 -8.52 -14.81
C ALA A 72 2.90 -7.05 -14.41
N HIS A 73 1.90 -6.37 -13.84
CA HIS A 73 2.09 -5.01 -13.34
C HIS A 73 3.06 -4.97 -12.14
N LEU A 74 2.99 -5.93 -11.23
CA LEU A 74 3.95 -6.02 -10.11
C LEU A 74 5.37 -6.29 -10.62
N ASP A 75 5.54 -7.04 -11.71
CA ASP A 75 6.84 -7.34 -12.32
C ASP A 75 7.51 -6.07 -12.88
N ASP A 76 6.74 -5.06 -13.29
CA ASP A 76 7.24 -3.76 -13.74
C ASP A 76 7.93 -2.94 -12.62
N TYR A 77 7.59 -3.18 -11.36
CA TYR A 77 8.05 -2.37 -10.21
C TYR A 77 8.87 -3.13 -9.18
N VAL A 78 8.65 -4.44 -9.05
CA VAL A 78 9.29 -5.27 -8.01
C VAL A 78 10.07 -6.40 -8.67
N ILE A 79 11.35 -6.50 -8.36
CA ILE A 79 12.20 -7.58 -8.85
C ILE A 79 12.03 -8.83 -8.00
N GLY A 80 12.03 -9.99 -8.65
CA GLY A 80 11.89 -11.29 -7.98
C GLY A 80 10.54 -11.44 -7.28
N GLN A 81 10.52 -12.13 -6.14
CA GLN A 81 9.34 -12.34 -5.29
C GLN A 81 8.17 -13.07 -5.99
N ASP A 82 8.48 -13.97 -6.93
CA ASP A 82 7.51 -14.63 -7.80
C ASP A 82 6.37 -15.32 -7.06
N TYR A 83 6.69 -16.01 -5.97
CA TYR A 83 5.69 -16.70 -5.16
C TYR A 83 4.76 -15.71 -4.46
N ALA A 84 5.33 -14.71 -3.79
CA ALA A 84 4.55 -13.68 -3.10
C ALA A 84 3.65 -12.90 -4.07
N LYS A 85 4.15 -12.50 -5.23
CA LYS A 85 3.37 -11.83 -6.28
C LYS A 85 2.20 -12.68 -6.76
N LYS A 86 2.41 -13.99 -6.96
CA LYS A 86 1.35 -14.93 -7.36
C LYS A 86 0.27 -15.03 -6.29
N VAL A 87 0.66 -15.22 -5.03
CA VAL A 87 -0.27 -15.31 -3.89
C VAL A 87 -1.08 -14.02 -3.74
N LEU A 88 -0.40 -12.86 -3.78
CA LEU A 88 -1.01 -11.55 -3.69
C LEU A 88 -1.99 -11.28 -4.84
N ALA A 89 -1.60 -11.59 -6.08
CA ALA A 89 -2.45 -11.38 -7.25
C ALA A 89 -3.76 -12.17 -7.15
N VAL A 90 -3.70 -13.42 -6.69
CA VAL A 90 -4.90 -14.26 -6.49
C VAL A 90 -5.76 -13.75 -5.32
N ALA A 91 -5.15 -13.42 -4.19
CA ALA A 91 -5.87 -12.96 -2.99
C ALA A 91 -6.61 -11.64 -3.26
N VAL A 92 -5.92 -10.68 -3.87
CA VAL A 92 -6.49 -9.38 -4.24
C VAL A 92 -7.61 -9.53 -5.27
N TYR A 93 -7.39 -10.33 -6.31
CA TYR A 93 -8.44 -10.63 -7.29
C TYR A 93 -9.68 -11.22 -6.65
N ASN A 94 -9.54 -12.21 -5.76
CA ASN A 94 -10.65 -12.84 -5.07
C ASN A 94 -11.37 -11.86 -4.14
N HIS A 95 -10.63 -10.96 -3.46
CA HIS A 95 -11.21 -9.93 -2.60
C HIS A 95 -12.12 -9.01 -3.41
N TYR A 96 -11.63 -8.40 -4.50
CA TYR A 96 -12.44 -7.47 -5.29
C TYR A 96 -13.53 -8.17 -6.08
N LYS A 97 -13.32 -9.42 -6.51
CA LYS A 97 -14.37 -10.24 -7.11
C LYS A 97 -15.52 -10.46 -6.12
N ARG A 98 -15.21 -10.77 -4.85
CA ARG A 98 -16.21 -10.90 -3.79
C ARG A 98 -17.04 -9.61 -3.60
N LEU A 99 -16.39 -8.44 -3.60
CA LEU A 99 -17.07 -7.16 -3.45
C LEU A 99 -18.03 -6.85 -4.61
N ARG A 100 -17.69 -7.28 -5.83
CA ARG A 100 -18.54 -7.09 -7.03
C ARG A 100 -19.69 -8.09 -7.12
N THR A 101 -19.54 -9.29 -6.56
CA THR A 101 -20.53 -10.38 -6.71
C THR A 101 -21.56 -10.33 -5.58
N LYS A 102 -22.40 -9.29 -5.52
CA LYS A 102 -23.35 -9.04 -4.42
C LYS A 102 -24.53 -10.03 -4.31
N HIS A 103 -24.85 -10.89 -5.33
CA HIS A 103 -26.14 -11.61 -5.35
C HIS A 103 -26.18 -12.98 -6.06
N GLN A 104 -25.08 -13.68 -6.29
CA GLN A 104 -25.14 -14.91 -7.11
C GLN A 104 -24.57 -16.19 -6.51
N THR A 105 -24.27 -16.22 -5.24
CA THR A 105 -23.82 -17.47 -4.62
C THR A 105 -24.94 -18.10 -3.82
N ASN A 106 -25.55 -19.16 -4.36
CA ASN A 106 -26.49 -20.01 -3.65
C ASN A 106 -25.95 -20.35 -2.26
N ASP A 107 -26.45 -19.72 -1.21
CA ASP A 107 -26.21 -19.99 0.23
C ASP A 107 -24.73 -20.13 0.68
N VAL A 108 -23.75 -19.70 -0.13
CA VAL A 108 -22.33 -19.77 0.22
C VAL A 108 -21.79 -18.37 0.51
N GLU A 109 -21.38 -18.14 1.75
CA GLU A 109 -20.71 -16.93 2.17
C GLU A 109 -19.22 -16.97 1.83
N LEU A 110 -18.74 -16.00 1.05
CA LEU A 110 -17.32 -15.87 0.72
C LEU A 110 -16.59 -15.12 1.84
N GLY A 111 -15.66 -15.80 2.50
CA GLY A 111 -14.85 -15.23 3.56
C GLY A 111 -13.91 -14.11 3.09
N LYS A 112 -13.51 -13.25 4.02
CA LYS A 112 -12.52 -12.19 3.79
C LYS A 112 -11.12 -12.80 3.72
N SER A 113 -10.29 -12.34 2.76
CA SER A 113 -8.95 -12.87 2.49
C SER A 113 -7.87 -11.83 2.81
N ASN A 114 -7.71 -11.48 4.12
CA ASN A 114 -6.60 -10.64 4.54
C ASN A 114 -5.27 -11.38 4.39
N ILE A 115 -4.18 -10.62 4.23
CA ILE A 115 -2.89 -11.15 3.79
C ILE A 115 -1.82 -10.86 4.83
N LEU A 116 -0.97 -11.86 5.09
CA LEU A 116 0.23 -11.72 5.91
C LEU A 116 1.47 -11.84 5.02
N LEU A 117 2.28 -10.76 4.95
CA LEU A 117 3.56 -10.73 4.26
C LEU A 117 4.68 -11.01 5.27
N ILE A 118 5.45 -12.08 5.04
CA ILE A 118 6.58 -12.46 5.89
C ILE A 118 7.86 -12.34 5.07
N GLY A 119 8.85 -11.60 5.59
CA GLY A 119 10.14 -11.52 4.89
C GLY A 119 11.05 -10.44 5.44
N PRO A 120 12.35 -10.50 5.13
CA PRO A 120 13.35 -9.60 5.69
C PRO A 120 13.06 -8.12 5.40
N THR A 121 13.68 -7.25 6.19
CA THR A 121 13.59 -5.80 5.94
C THR A 121 14.20 -5.47 4.58
N GLY A 122 13.53 -4.60 3.82
CA GLY A 122 13.98 -4.22 2.48
C GLY A 122 13.65 -5.21 1.37
N SER A 123 12.85 -6.27 1.62
CA SER A 123 12.42 -7.25 0.61
C SER A 123 11.28 -6.75 -0.31
N GLY A 124 10.71 -5.58 -0.06
CA GLY A 124 9.68 -4.97 -0.90
C GLY A 124 8.23 -5.15 -0.43
N LYS A 125 7.98 -5.56 0.84
CA LYS A 125 6.62 -5.77 1.38
C LYS A 125 5.69 -4.58 1.18
N THR A 126 6.10 -3.41 1.65
CA THR A 126 5.33 -2.16 1.53
C THR A 126 5.13 -1.75 0.06
N LEU A 127 6.19 -1.89 -0.76
CA LEU A 127 6.14 -1.56 -2.18
C LEU A 127 5.13 -2.43 -2.95
N LEU A 128 5.04 -3.73 -2.63
CA LEU A 128 4.05 -4.63 -3.21
C LEU A 128 2.62 -4.17 -2.90
N ALA A 129 2.34 -3.84 -1.63
CA ALA A 129 1.01 -3.39 -1.21
C ALA A 129 0.62 -2.05 -1.87
N GLU A 130 1.53 -1.08 -1.88
CA GLU A 130 1.34 0.23 -2.50
C GLU A 130 1.14 0.13 -4.03
N THR A 131 1.96 -0.69 -4.70
CA THR A 131 1.86 -0.88 -6.16
C THR A 131 0.52 -1.51 -6.55
N MET A 132 0.02 -2.47 -5.75
CA MET A 132 -1.30 -3.05 -5.97
C MET A 132 -2.43 -2.02 -5.81
N ALA A 133 -2.39 -1.21 -4.75
CA ALA A 133 -3.40 -0.18 -4.53
C ALA A 133 -3.43 0.84 -5.68
N ARG A 134 -2.25 1.25 -6.16
CA ARG A 134 -2.11 2.15 -7.29
C ARG A 134 -2.65 1.54 -8.59
N MET A 135 -2.34 0.26 -8.87
CA MET A 135 -2.86 -0.44 -10.05
C MET A 135 -4.38 -0.54 -10.07
N LEU A 136 -4.96 -0.78 -8.90
CA LEU A 136 -6.41 -0.94 -8.74
C LEU A 136 -7.14 0.41 -8.64
N ASN A 137 -6.38 1.51 -8.57
CA ASN A 137 -6.90 2.87 -8.33
C ASN A 137 -7.78 2.96 -7.08
N VAL A 138 -7.36 2.31 -5.99
CA VAL A 138 -8.08 2.32 -4.71
C VAL A 138 -7.31 3.09 -3.65
N PRO A 139 -8.00 3.69 -2.65
CA PRO A 139 -7.34 4.35 -1.54
C PRO A 139 -6.39 3.42 -0.79
N PHE A 140 -5.25 3.96 -0.38
CA PHE A 140 -4.22 3.22 0.36
C PHE A 140 -3.86 3.96 1.63
N ALA A 141 -3.83 3.26 2.76
CA ALA A 141 -3.31 3.80 4.01
C ALA A 141 -2.29 2.84 4.61
N MET A 142 -1.29 3.41 5.29
CA MET A 142 -0.25 2.66 5.97
C MET A 142 -0.20 3.05 7.44
N ALA A 143 0.00 2.05 8.30
CA ALA A 143 0.29 2.22 9.72
C ALA A 143 1.44 1.32 10.14
N ASP A 144 2.18 1.75 11.15
CA ASP A 144 3.18 0.96 11.83
C ASP A 144 2.57 0.39 13.11
N ALA A 145 2.57 -0.94 13.25
CA ALA A 145 1.96 -1.61 14.40
C ALA A 145 2.60 -1.20 15.73
N THR A 146 3.85 -0.73 15.72
CA THR A 146 4.58 -0.31 16.93
C THR A 146 4.10 1.04 17.47
N THR A 147 3.45 1.87 16.64
CA THR A 147 2.88 3.17 17.07
C THR A 147 1.47 3.03 17.62
N LEU A 148 0.81 1.89 17.34
CA LEU A 148 -0.55 1.62 17.75
C LEU A 148 -0.65 1.18 19.21
N THR A 149 -1.70 1.63 19.88
CA THR A 149 -2.00 1.25 21.26
C THR A 149 -3.46 0.86 21.40
N GLU A 150 -3.78 0.11 22.46
CA GLU A 150 -5.17 -0.14 22.85
C GLU A 150 -5.85 1.19 23.21
N ALA A 151 -7.12 1.36 22.82
CA ALA A 151 -7.89 2.57 23.04
C ALA A 151 -7.85 3.05 24.51
N GLY A 152 -7.54 4.34 24.68
CA GLY A 152 -7.45 4.98 26.01
C GLY A 152 -6.06 5.00 26.63
N TYR A 153 -5.02 4.49 25.96
CA TYR A 153 -3.62 4.60 26.37
C TYR A 153 -2.88 5.65 25.53
N VAL A 154 -1.65 5.99 25.95
CA VAL A 154 -0.80 6.96 25.21
C VAL A 154 -0.25 6.30 23.95
N GLY A 155 -0.67 6.78 22.79
CA GLY A 155 -0.30 6.30 21.45
C GLY A 155 -1.38 6.59 20.43
N GLU A 156 -1.24 6.06 19.22
CA GLU A 156 -2.27 6.14 18.17
C GLU A 156 -3.31 5.03 18.39
N ASP A 157 -4.59 5.42 18.48
CA ASP A 157 -5.67 4.44 18.48
C ASP A 157 -5.68 3.66 17.15
N VAL A 158 -5.99 2.36 17.21
CA VAL A 158 -6.05 1.50 16.01
C VAL A 158 -7.02 2.04 14.95
N GLU A 159 -8.08 2.74 15.38
CA GLU A 159 -9.05 3.39 14.50
C GLU A 159 -8.46 4.55 13.67
N ASN A 160 -7.32 5.13 14.07
CA ASN A 160 -6.65 6.21 13.33
C ASN A 160 -6.17 5.77 11.94
N VAL A 161 -5.96 4.47 11.74
CA VAL A 161 -5.63 3.90 10.44
C VAL A 161 -6.77 4.10 9.43
N LEU A 162 -8.02 3.95 9.88
CA LEU A 162 -9.21 4.21 9.05
C LEU A 162 -9.36 5.69 8.74
N GLN A 163 -9.01 6.55 9.70
CA GLN A 163 -9.00 7.99 9.48
C GLN A 163 -7.98 8.41 8.41
N LYS A 164 -6.76 7.84 8.44
CA LYS A 164 -5.76 8.06 7.39
C LYS A 164 -6.29 7.61 6.02
N LEU A 165 -7.01 6.49 5.97
CA LEU A 165 -7.63 6.01 4.72
C LEU A 165 -8.70 6.99 4.21
N LEU A 166 -9.58 7.48 5.08
CA LEU A 166 -10.62 8.47 4.75
C LEU A 166 -9.99 9.78 4.25
N GLN A 167 -8.93 10.27 4.90
CA GLN A 167 -8.22 11.48 4.46
C GLN A 167 -7.64 11.32 3.04
N ASN A 168 -7.14 10.14 2.68
CA ASN A 168 -6.55 9.87 1.36
C ASN A 168 -7.60 9.75 0.23
N CYS A 169 -8.88 9.78 0.55
CA CYS A 169 -9.99 9.80 -0.42
C CYS A 169 -11.00 10.91 -0.14
N ASP A 170 -10.56 12.03 0.44
CA ASP A 170 -11.38 13.21 0.70
C ASP A 170 -12.68 12.91 1.49
N TYR A 171 -12.59 11.94 2.42
CA TYR A 171 -13.70 11.45 3.25
C TYR A 171 -14.85 10.79 2.47
N ASP A 172 -14.60 10.35 1.24
CA ASP A 172 -15.53 9.51 0.48
C ASP A 172 -15.56 8.10 1.10
N ILE A 173 -16.68 7.78 1.77
CA ILE A 173 -16.85 6.51 2.50
C ILE A 173 -16.88 5.32 1.55
N GLU A 174 -17.57 5.44 0.40
CA GLU A 174 -17.71 4.34 -0.56
C GLU A 174 -16.36 3.98 -1.18
N ARG A 175 -15.55 4.97 -1.49
CA ARG A 175 -14.18 4.76 -1.95
C ARG A 175 -13.29 4.20 -0.85
N ALA A 176 -13.39 4.71 0.38
CA ALA A 176 -12.60 4.22 1.52
C ALA A 176 -12.88 2.74 1.81
N GLU A 177 -14.14 2.30 1.72
CA GLU A 177 -14.54 0.91 1.92
C GLU A 177 -13.93 -0.06 0.89
N GLN A 178 -13.53 0.42 -0.29
CA GLN A 178 -12.81 -0.37 -1.29
C GLN A 178 -11.28 -0.29 -1.17
N GLY A 179 -10.79 0.40 -0.15
CA GLY A 179 -9.38 0.67 0.06
C GLY A 179 -8.57 -0.52 0.54
N ILE A 180 -7.24 -0.33 0.55
CA ILE A 180 -6.25 -1.25 1.10
C ILE A 180 -5.58 -0.58 2.29
N ILE A 181 -5.52 -1.29 3.42
CA ILE A 181 -4.76 -0.88 4.60
C ILE A 181 -3.56 -1.81 4.76
N TYR A 182 -2.37 -1.22 4.80
CA TYR A 182 -1.14 -1.93 5.07
C TYR A 182 -0.67 -1.65 6.51
N ILE A 183 -0.48 -2.70 7.30
CA ILE A 183 0.02 -2.60 8.68
C ILE A 183 1.42 -3.21 8.70
N ASP A 184 2.44 -2.38 8.87
CA ASP A 184 3.83 -2.83 8.93
C ASP A 184 4.23 -3.22 10.35
N GLU A 185 5.34 -3.95 10.46
CA GLU A 185 5.98 -4.36 11.72
C GLU A 185 5.07 -5.17 12.67
N ILE A 186 4.12 -5.96 12.12
CA ILE A 186 3.18 -6.76 12.90
C ILE A 186 3.88 -7.77 13.83
N ASP A 187 5.09 -8.18 13.50
CA ASP A 187 5.92 -9.06 14.33
C ASP A 187 6.42 -8.40 15.62
N LYS A 188 6.33 -7.07 15.74
CA LYS A 188 6.76 -6.32 16.93
C LYS A 188 5.72 -6.26 18.04
N ILE A 189 4.44 -6.50 17.70
CA ILE A 189 3.34 -6.56 18.67
C ILE A 189 3.05 -7.99 19.14
N THR A 190 3.99 -8.92 18.97
CA THR A 190 3.91 -10.28 19.48
C THR A 190 4.16 -10.32 20.99
N ARG A 191 3.58 -11.33 21.67
CA ARG A 191 3.86 -11.57 23.10
C ARG A 191 5.35 -11.82 23.33
N LYS A 192 5.96 -11.09 24.26
CA LYS A 192 7.41 -11.15 24.52
C LYS A 192 7.82 -12.20 25.57
N SER A 193 6.90 -12.81 26.31
CA SER A 193 7.25 -13.78 27.37
C SER A 193 6.16 -14.81 27.63
N GLU A 194 6.59 -16.04 27.95
CA GLU A 194 5.73 -17.14 28.45
C GLU A 194 5.23 -16.89 29.89
N ASN A 195 5.74 -15.88 30.59
CA ASN A 195 5.29 -15.55 31.95
C ASN A 195 4.00 -14.73 31.86
N PRO A 196 2.88 -15.20 32.42
CA PRO A 196 1.68 -14.40 32.55
C PRO A 196 1.97 -13.24 33.53
N SER A 197 2.37 -12.11 32.98
CA SER A 197 2.45 -10.88 33.73
C SER A 197 1.06 -10.51 34.23
N ILE A 198 0.93 -10.15 35.49
CA ILE A 198 -0.34 -9.69 36.10
C ILE A 198 -0.77 -8.35 35.46
N THR A 199 0.11 -7.70 34.73
CA THR A 199 -0.17 -6.45 33.99
C THR A 199 -0.59 -6.75 32.55
N ARG A 200 -1.73 -6.19 32.14
CA ARG A 200 -2.26 -6.29 30.77
C ARG A 200 -1.20 -5.75 29.79
N ASP A 201 -0.86 -6.52 28.76
CA ASP A 201 0.08 -6.10 27.72
C ASP A 201 -0.66 -5.21 26.71
N VAL A 202 -0.59 -3.89 26.94
CA VAL A 202 -1.27 -2.88 26.14
C VAL A 202 -0.56 -2.56 24.82
N SER A 203 0.68 -3.01 24.66
CA SER A 203 1.53 -2.76 23.48
C SER A 203 1.71 -3.99 22.58
N GLY A 204 1.41 -5.17 23.06
CA GLY A 204 1.52 -6.42 22.32
C GLY A 204 0.16 -7.05 22.04
N GLU A 205 -0.28 -7.96 22.92
CA GLU A 205 -1.56 -8.68 22.74
C GLU A 205 -2.77 -7.74 22.67
N GLY A 206 -2.79 -6.65 23.46
CA GLY A 206 -3.88 -5.68 23.46
C GLY A 206 -4.05 -5.01 22.08
N VAL A 207 -2.95 -4.70 21.39
CA VAL A 207 -2.98 -4.15 20.02
C VAL A 207 -3.47 -5.20 19.03
N GLN A 208 -3.02 -6.47 19.13
CA GLN A 208 -3.54 -7.55 18.30
C GLN A 208 -5.06 -7.71 18.44
N GLN A 209 -5.59 -7.67 19.67
CA GLN A 209 -7.04 -7.75 19.95
C GLN A 209 -7.80 -6.53 19.41
N ALA A 210 -7.23 -5.32 19.47
CA ALA A 210 -7.84 -4.12 18.92
C ALA A 210 -7.88 -4.16 17.38
N LEU A 211 -6.77 -4.56 16.74
CA LEU A 211 -6.69 -4.75 15.29
C LEU A 211 -7.64 -5.85 14.80
N LEU A 212 -7.84 -6.92 15.60
CA LEU A 212 -8.71 -8.02 15.25
C LEU A 212 -10.12 -7.55 14.91
N LYS A 213 -10.69 -6.62 15.68
CA LYS A 213 -12.03 -6.06 15.43
C LYS A 213 -12.15 -5.44 14.04
N LEU A 214 -11.13 -4.70 13.60
CA LEU A 214 -11.11 -4.06 12.28
C LEU A 214 -10.92 -5.09 11.16
N ILE A 215 -10.00 -6.04 11.39
CA ILE A 215 -9.64 -7.07 10.41
C ILE A 215 -10.78 -8.07 10.18
N GLU A 216 -11.54 -8.41 11.21
CA GLU A 216 -12.74 -9.27 11.13
C GLU A 216 -13.84 -8.65 10.28
N GLY A 217 -14.01 -7.34 10.36
CA GLY A 217 -15.06 -6.59 9.69
C GLY A 217 -16.10 -6.09 10.70
N THR A 218 -16.17 -4.78 10.84
CA THR A 218 -17.13 -4.08 11.70
C THR A 218 -17.47 -2.74 11.09
N VAL A 219 -18.59 -2.17 11.51
CA VAL A 219 -18.91 -0.77 11.21
C VAL A 219 -18.21 0.10 12.26
N ALA A 220 -17.11 0.71 11.90
CA ALA A 220 -16.36 1.61 12.74
C ALA A 220 -16.91 3.04 12.64
N SER A 221 -16.91 3.77 13.77
CA SER A 221 -17.37 5.17 13.86
C SER A 221 -16.16 6.09 14.02
N ILE A 222 -15.88 6.89 13.01
CA ILE A 222 -14.69 7.75 12.93
C ILE A 222 -15.10 9.22 12.99
N PRO A 223 -14.43 10.08 13.79
CA PRO A 223 -14.70 11.50 13.79
C PRO A 223 -14.29 12.14 12.46
N PRO A 224 -15.13 13.05 11.86
CA PRO A 224 -14.85 13.64 10.54
C PRO A 224 -13.63 14.57 10.51
N GLN A 225 -13.24 15.15 11.64
CA GLN A 225 -12.01 15.95 11.78
C GLN A 225 -11.17 15.33 12.87
N GLY A 226 -9.93 14.97 12.57
CA GLY A 226 -9.02 14.34 13.51
C GLY A 226 -8.99 15.05 14.86
N GLY A 227 -9.19 14.30 15.95
CA GLY A 227 -9.20 14.86 17.28
C GLY A 227 -9.96 13.99 18.29
N ARG A 228 -10.09 14.48 19.53
CA ARG A 228 -10.85 13.80 20.57
C ARG A 228 -12.33 13.71 20.20
N LYS A 229 -12.92 12.53 20.41
CA LYS A 229 -14.37 12.25 20.21
C LYS A 229 -15.19 13.23 21.06
N HIS A 230 -15.90 14.18 20.42
CA HIS A 230 -16.85 15.03 21.10
C HIS A 230 -18.24 14.39 21.05
N PRO A 231 -19.02 14.39 22.16
CA PRO A 231 -20.33 13.70 22.24
C PRO A 231 -21.41 14.20 21.26
N GLN A 232 -21.24 15.39 20.68
CA GLN A 232 -22.21 16.02 19.77
C GLN A 232 -21.77 16.03 18.30
N GLN A 233 -20.65 15.39 17.95
CA GLN A 233 -20.13 15.37 16.59
C GLN A 233 -20.71 14.18 15.82
N GLU A 234 -21.25 14.42 14.62
CA GLU A 234 -21.63 13.33 13.72
C GLU A 234 -20.42 12.50 13.36
N MET A 235 -20.52 11.19 13.58
CA MET A 235 -19.46 10.23 13.32
C MET A 235 -19.67 9.60 11.94
N LEU A 236 -18.62 9.55 11.14
CA LEU A 236 -18.63 8.81 9.89
C LEU A 236 -18.61 7.30 10.19
N ARG A 237 -19.47 6.55 9.51
CA ARG A 237 -19.56 5.10 9.64
C ARG A 237 -18.91 4.43 8.44
N ILE A 238 -17.91 3.61 8.66
CA ILE A 238 -17.19 2.87 7.64
C ILE A 238 -17.27 1.37 7.91
N ASP A 239 -17.63 0.60 6.89
CA ASP A 239 -17.70 -0.86 6.96
C ASP A 239 -16.34 -1.47 6.60
N THR A 240 -15.60 -1.90 7.60
CA THR A 240 -14.28 -2.50 7.43
C THR A 240 -14.32 -3.89 6.82
N SER A 241 -15.49 -4.53 6.67
CA SER A 241 -15.62 -5.85 6.03
C SER A 241 -15.24 -5.83 4.54
N LYS A 242 -15.35 -4.66 3.92
CA LYS A 242 -15.02 -4.42 2.50
C LYS A 242 -13.56 -4.01 2.30
N ILE A 243 -12.87 -3.53 3.34
CA ILE A 243 -11.47 -3.08 3.27
C ILE A 243 -10.54 -4.30 3.25
N LEU A 244 -9.54 -4.30 2.38
CA LEU A 244 -8.49 -5.31 2.38
C LEU A 244 -7.38 -4.93 3.37
N PHE A 245 -7.11 -5.80 4.34
CA PHE A 245 -5.96 -5.64 5.23
C PHE A 245 -4.80 -6.50 4.78
N ILE A 246 -3.63 -5.89 4.70
CA ILE A 246 -2.36 -6.54 4.43
C ILE A 246 -1.44 -6.24 5.61
N CYS A 247 -1.03 -7.27 6.34
CA CYS A 247 -0.10 -7.13 7.46
C CYS A 247 1.30 -7.56 7.01
N GLY A 248 2.33 -6.79 7.35
CA GLY A 248 3.71 -7.09 7.03
C GLY A 248 4.59 -7.19 8.26
N GLY A 249 5.57 -8.11 8.25
CA GLY A 249 6.55 -8.24 9.31
C GLY A 249 7.84 -8.90 8.85
N ALA A 250 8.92 -8.64 9.56
CA ALA A 250 10.20 -9.29 9.28
C ALA A 250 10.26 -10.71 9.85
N PHE A 251 9.58 -10.96 10.97
CA PHE A 251 9.52 -12.25 11.67
C PHE A 251 10.91 -12.84 11.95
N ALA A 252 11.84 -12.01 12.42
CA ALA A 252 13.19 -12.43 12.76
C ALA A 252 13.17 -13.51 13.86
N GLY A 253 13.74 -14.67 13.57
CA GLY A 253 13.74 -15.83 14.49
C GLY A 253 12.62 -16.84 14.27
N LEU A 254 11.64 -16.57 13.39
CA LEU A 254 10.61 -17.53 12.99
C LEU A 254 11.23 -18.73 12.26
N ASP A 255 12.32 -18.53 11.52
CA ASP A 255 13.13 -19.57 10.90
C ASP A 255 13.51 -20.68 11.91
N LYS A 256 13.97 -20.30 13.10
CA LYS A 256 14.35 -21.24 14.17
C LYS A 256 13.15 -22.02 14.69
N VAL A 257 11.96 -21.43 14.74
CA VAL A 257 10.72 -22.09 15.16
C VAL A 257 10.35 -23.18 14.13
N ILE A 258 10.42 -22.83 12.83
CA ILE A 258 10.13 -23.75 11.74
C ILE A 258 11.17 -24.88 11.67
N GLU A 259 12.47 -24.56 11.76
CA GLU A 259 13.54 -25.54 11.81
C GLU A 259 13.35 -26.55 12.94
N LYS A 260 13.01 -26.07 14.14
CA LYS A 260 12.76 -26.95 15.29
C LYS A 260 11.59 -27.88 15.02
N ARG A 261 10.50 -27.43 14.39
CA ARG A 261 9.36 -28.30 14.01
C ARG A 261 9.76 -29.35 12.98
N THR A 262 10.45 -28.92 11.92
CA THR A 262 10.84 -29.80 10.81
C THR A 262 11.94 -30.79 11.19
N SER A 263 12.88 -30.40 12.07
CA SER A 263 13.95 -31.29 12.55
C SER A 263 13.44 -32.37 13.50
N VAL A 264 12.47 -32.05 14.37
CA VAL A 264 11.84 -33.05 15.26
C VAL A 264 11.08 -34.10 14.45
N ALA A 265 10.42 -33.69 13.36
CA ALA A 265 9.70 -34.63 12.48
C ALA A 265 10.66 -35.61 11.76
N THR A 266 11.91 -35.21 11.50
CA THR A 266 12.92 -36.07 10.88
C THR A 266 13.72 -36.91 11.88
N ALA A 267 13.71 -36.56 13.17
CA ALA A 267 14.51 -37.24 14.21
C ALA A 267 13.82 -38.46 14.82
N ILE A 268 12.55 -38.74 14.49
CA ILE A 268 11.81 -39.91 14.99
C ILE A 268 11.93 -41.05 13.96
N GLY A 269 13.09 -41.69 13.92
CA GLY A 269 13.34 -42.87 13.10
C GLY A 269 14.80 -43.33 13.16
N PHE A 270 15.04 -44.64 13.11
CA PHE A 270 16.37 -45.27 12.97
C PHE A 270 16.93 -44.94 11.56
N GLY A 271 17.63 -43.82 11.40
CA GLY A 271 18.17 -43.36 10.14
C GLY A 271 18.27 -41.85 10.00
N ALA A 272 18.41 -41.11 11.10
CA ALA A 272 18.63 -39.67 11.05
C ALA A 272 19.92 -39.35 10.29
N GLU A 273 19.83 -38.94 9.04
CA GLU A 273 20.95 -38.37 8.29
C GLU A 273 21.31 -37.02 8.92
N ILE A 274 22.54 -36.92 9.39
CA ILE A 274 23.09 -35.62 9.84
C ILE A 274 23.22 -34.77 8.58
N LYS A 275 22.27 -33.86 8.35
CA LYS A 275 22.36 -32.89 7.26
C LYS A 275 23.68 -32.11 7.35
N SER A 276 24.48 -32.17 6.30
CA SER A 276 25.70 -31.38 6.20
C SER A 276 25.37 -29.87 6.22
N GLU A 277 26.33 -29.01 6.58
CA GLU A 277 26.11 -27.54 6.56
C GLU A 277 25.71 -27.01 5.18
N LYS A 278 25.94 -27.76 4.10
CA LYS A 278 25.53 -27.44 2.72
C LYS A 278 24.04 -27.71 2.44
N ASP A 279 23.35 -28.50 3.27
CA ASP A 279 21.95 -28.87 3.10
C ASP A 279 21.00 -28.04 3.98
N LYS A 280 21.47 -26.94 4.57
CA LYS A 280 20.59 -26.02 5.33
C LYS A 280 19.63 -25.37 4.34
N ALA A 281 18.32 -25.54 4.60
CA ALA A 281 17.27 -24.85 3.85
C ALA A 281 17.50 -23.34 3.92
N THR A 282 17.29 -22.65 2.80
CA THR A 282 17.38 -21.18 2.80
C THR A 282 16.26 -20.59 3.65
N LEU A 283 16.47 -19.37 4.17
CA LEU A 283 15.41 -18.65 4.92
C LEU A 283 14.09 -18.61 4.13
N THR A 284 14.21 -18.42 2.82
CA THR A 284 13.08 -18.44 1.89
C THR A 284 12.34 -19.77 1.87
N ASP A 285 13.07 -20.89 1.85
CA ASP A 285 12.45 -22.22 1.82
C ASP A 285 11.80 -22.59 3.16
N LEU A 286 12.36 -22.10 4.26
CA LEU A 286 11.73 -22.22 5.59
C LEU A 286 10.42 -21.42 5.65
N PHE A 287 10.42 -20.18 5.22
CA PHE A 287 9.21 -19.34 5.25
C PHE A 287 8.07 -19.85 4.34
N LYS A 288 8.39 -20.59 3.27
CA LYS A 288 7.37 -21.28 2.48
C LYS A 288 6.65 -22.41 3.22
N GLN A 289 7.28 -22.94 4.29
CA GLN A 289 6.75 -24.03 5.11
C GLN A 289 6.11 -23.53 6.40
N VAL A 290 5.87 -22.21 6.54
CA VAL A 290 5.25 -21.64 7.73
C VAL A 290 3.84 -22.18 7.91
N GLU A 291 3.52 -22.59 9.13
CA GLU A 291 2.21 -23.06 9.55
C GLU A 291 1.62 -22.14 10.63
N PRO A 292 0.30 -22.12 10.83
CA PRO A 292 -0.34 -21.34 11.90
C PRO A 292 0.29 -21.56 13.29
N ASP A 293 0.65 -22.80 13.60
CA ASP A 293 1.29 -23.18 14.87
C ASP A 293 2.67 -22.50 15.08
N ASP A 294 3.41 -22.27 14.00
CA ASP A 294 4.69 -21.57 14.08
C ASP A 294 4.48 -20.11 14.45
N LEU A 295 3.45 -19.47 13.87
CA LEU A 295 3.09 -18.08 14.16
C LEU A 295 2.56 -17.93 15.60
N MET A 296 1.81 -18.91 16.11
CA MET A 296 1.38 -18.95 17.52
C MET A 296 2.58 -19.07 18.46
N LYS A 297 3.52 -19.97 18.16
CA LYS A 297 4.76 -20.10 18.94
C LYS A 297 5.64 -18.86 18.87
N TYR A 298 5.55 -18.10 17.79
CA TYR A 298 6.25 -16.83 17.62
C TYR A 298 5.63 -15.70 18.47
N GLY A 299 4.33 -15.81 18.83
CA GLY A 299 3.64 -14.90 19.75
C GLY A 299 2.45 -14.16 19.17
N LEU A 300 1.95 -14.55 17.99
CA LEU A 300 0.66 -14.06 17.49
C LEU A 300 -0.49 -14.83 18.15
N ILE A 301 -1.60 -14.15 18.43
CA ILE A 301 -2.78 -14.82 19.00
C ILE A 301 -3.52 -15.64 17.94
N PRO A 302 -4.11 -16.80 18.30
CA PRO A 302 -4.75 -17.70 17.34
C PRO A 302 -5.86 -17.03 16.52
N GLU A 303 -6.67 -16.16 17.15
CA GLU A 303 -7.76 -15.44 16.53
C GLU A 303 -7.24 -14.51 15.42
N PHE A 304 -6.10 -13.84 15.66
CA PHE A 304 -5.48 -12.95 14.69
C PHE A 304 -4.93 -13.71 13.48
N ILE A 305 -4.29 -14.86 13.72
CA ILE A 305 -3.80 -15.74 12.65
C ILE A 305 -4.97 -16.26 11.80
N GLY A 306 -6.08 -16.65 12.44
CA GLY A 306 -7.29 -17.11 11.74
C GLY A 306 -7.91 -16.08 10.80
N ARG A 307 -7.64 -14.78 11.01
CA ARG A 307 -8.11 -13.67 10.15
C ARG A 307 -7.10 -13.25 9.07
N LEU A 308 -5.93 -13.86 9.03
CA LEU A 308 -4.89 -13.68 8.02
C LEU A 308 -4.61 -14.99 7.27
N PRO A 309 -5.61 -15.55 6.57
CA PRO A 309 -5.52 -16.90 6.00
C PRO A 309 -4.53 -17.00 4.84
N VAL A 310 -4.15 -15.88 4.25
CA VAL A 310 -3.24 -15.84 3.11
C VAL A 310 -1.86 -15.41 3.58
N VAL A 311 -0.91 -16.35 3.59
CA VAL A 311 0.49 -16.07 3.95
C VAL A 311 1.33 -16.01 2.68
N ALA A 312 2.04 -14.91 2.49
CA ALA A 312 2.92 -14.69 1.36
C ALA A 312 4.35 -14.41 1.84
N PRO A 313 5.22 -15.42 1.84
CA PRO A 313 6.62 -15.26 2.18
C PRO A 313 7.39 -14.56 1.04
N LEU A 314 8.26 -13.62 1.42
CA LEU A 314 9.18 -12.93 0.54
C LEU A 314 10.59 -13.47 0.72
N SER A 315 11.30 -13.62 -0.38
CA SER A 315 12.68 -14.09 -0.42
C SER A 315 13.65 -13.00 0.02
N GLU A 316 14.81 -13.41 0.53
CA GLU A 316 15.96 -12.53 0.64
C GLU A 316 16.41 -12.07 -0.75
N LEU A 317 16.93 -10.85 -0.80
CA LEU A 317 17.49 -10.29 -2.03
C LEU A 317 18.99 -10.61 -2.07
N ASP A 318 19.42 -11.29 -3.12
CA ASP A 318 20.82 -11.54 -3.43
C ASP A 318 21.46 -10.34 -4.16
N GLU A 319 22.75 -10.47 -4.46
CA GLU A 319 23.51 -9.42 -5.15
C GLU A 319 22.93 -9.13 -6.53
N GLU A 320 22.55 -10.17 -7.28
CA GLU A 320 21.97 -10.03 -8.62
C GLU A 320 20.62 -9.29 -8.58
N ALA A 321 19.75 -9.66 -7.64
CA ALA A 321 18.47 -8.99 -7.45
C ALA A 321 18.64 -7.51 -7.09
N LEU A 322 19.62 -7.16 -6.24
CA LEU A 322 19.88 -5.76 -5.88
C LEU A 322 20.40 -4.94 -7.07
N VAL A 323 21.23 -5.51 -7.93
CA VAL A 323 21.67 -4.87 -9.18
C VAL A 323 20.48 -4.64 -10.12
N LEU A 324 19.60 -5.63 -10.28
CA LEU A 324 18.39 -5.47 -11.08
C LEU A 324 17.44 -4.41 -10.49
N ILE A 325 17.31 -4.33 -9.17
CA ILE A 325 16.49 -3.30 -8.48
C ILE A 325 17.00 -1.89 -8.79
N LEU A 326 18.31 -1.71 -8.98
CA LEU A 326 18.89 -0.42 -9.33
C LEU A 326 18.52 0.03 -10.75
N THR A 327 18.30 -0.89 -11.70
CA THR A 327 18.25 -0.60 -13.13
C THR A 327 16.94 -0.94 -13.82
N GLU A 328 16.30 -2.07 -13.52
CA GLU A 328 15.20 -2.61 -14.31
C GLU A 328 13.82 -1.97 -14.02
N PRO A 329 13.38 -1.82 -12.76
CA PRO A 329 12.03 -1.32 -12.45
C PRO A 329 11.72 0.01 -13.16
N LYS A 330 10.44 0.25 -13.44
CA LYS A 330 10.01 1.56 -13.99
C LYS A 330 10.48 2.73 -13.12
N ASN A 331 10.47 2.56 -11.80
CA ASN A 331 10.94 3.55 -10.81
C ASN A 331 12.32 3.17 -10.25
N ALA A 332 13.19 2.53 -11.05
CA ALA A 332 14.54 2.18 -10.61
C ALA A 332 15.32 3.40 -10.12
N LEU A 333 16.11 3.23 -9.04
CA LEU A 333 16.83 4.35 -8.44
C LEU A 333 17.78 5.04 -9.44
N CYS A 334 18.52 4.28 -10.24
CA CYS A 334 19.38 4.86 -11.26
C CYS A 334 18.60 5.74 -12.26
N LYS A 335 17.40 5.28 -12.69
CA LYS A 335 16.54 6.06 -13.59
C LYS A 335 16.04 7.36 -12.95
N GLN A 336 15.73 7.33 -11.63
CA GLN A 336 15.30 8.53 -10.91
C GLN A 336 16.41 9.59 -10.88
N TYR A 337 17.65 9.18 -10.54
CA TYR A 337 18.78 10.13 -10.54
C TYR A 337 19.19 10.56 -11.93
N GLN A 338 19.13 9.68 -12.93
CA GLN A 338 19.33 10.04 -14.33
C GLN A 338 18.33 11.12 -14.80
N ALA A 339 17.07 10.99 -14.41
CA ALA A 339 16.06 12.01 -14.70
C ALA A 339 16.34 13.33 -13.98
N LEU A 340 16.80 13.31 -12.71
CA LEU A 340 17.17 14.52 -11.97
C LEU A 340 18.34 15.25 -12.61
N PHE A 341 19.40 14.54 -13.02
CA PHE A 341 20.55 15.14 -13.74
C PHE A 341 20.14 15.63 -15.13
N GLY A 342 19.22 14.94 -15.79
CA GLY A 342 18.67 15.35 -17.08
C GLY A 342 17.87 16.66 -17.04
N LEU A 343 17.35 17.09 -15.87
CA LEU A 343 16.73 18.42 -15.72
C LEU A 343 17.74 19.57 -15.81
N GLU A 344 19.02 19.28 -15.60
CA GLU A 344 20.15 20.21 -15.74
C GLU A 344 20.95 19.92 -17.01
N ASP A 345 20.36 19.21 -17.99
CA ASP A 345 20.98 18.80 -19.25
C ASP A 345 22.29 18.00 -19.12
N VAL A 346 22.50 17.33 -17.96
CA VAL A 346 23.67 16.52 -17.67
C VAL A 346 23.31 15.04 -17.69
N LYS A 347 24.10 14.21 -18.36
CA LYS A 347 23.91 12.76 -18.44
C LYS A 347 24.59 12.06 -17.27
N LEU A 348 23.83 11.29 -16.49
CA LEU A 348 24.36 10.45 -15.40
C LEU A 348 24.52 9.00 -15.87
N GLU A 349 25.70 8.44 -15.72
CA GLU A 349 25.97 7.02 -16.01
C GLU A 349 26.55 6.29 -14.80
N PHE A 350 26.08 5.05 -14.59
CA PHE A 350 26.62 4.11 -13.61
C PHE A 350 27.32 2.98 -14.35
N THR A 351 28.58 2.67 -14.01
CA THR A 351 29.26 1.50 -14.56
C THR A 351 28.72 0.23 -13.94
N LYS A 352 28.85 -0.90 -14.62
CA LYS A 352 28.40 -2.20 -14.08
C LYS A 352 29.09 -2.55 -12.77
N GLU A 353 30.37 -2.25 -12.68
CA GLU A 353 31.21 -2.45 -11.50
C GLU A 353 30.72 -1.60 -10.32
N ALA A 354 30.29 -0.36 -10.58
CA ALA A 354 29.69 0.51 -9.57
C ALA A 354 28.36 -0.08 -9.02
N LEU A 355 27.50 -0.59 -9.89
CA LEU A 355 26.23 -1.21 -9.48
C LEU A 355 26.48 -2.45 -8.60
N ILE A 356 27.44 -3.29 -8.96
CA ILE A 356 27.85 -4.47 -8.17
C ILE A 356 28.42 -4.02 -6.82
N ALA A 357 29.27 -3.00 -6.80
CA ALA A 357 29.82 -2.45 -5.55
C ALA A 357 28.74 -1.89 -4.63
N MET A 358 27.74 -1.19 -5.18
CA MET A 358 26.57 -0.71 -4.41
C MET A 358 25.78 -1.87 -3.79
N ALA A 359 25.49 -2.93 -4.58
CA ALA A 359 24.78 -4.11 -4.11
C ALA A 359 25.54 -4.80 -2.96
N LYS A 360 26.84 -5.03 -3.10
CA LYS A 360 27.71 -5.60 -2.05
C LYS A 360 27.71 -4.76 -0.78
N LYS A 361 27.79 -3.43 -0.92
CA LYS A 361 27.78 -2.49 0.21
C LYS A 361 26.44 -2.51 0.95
N ALA A 362 25.32 -2.64 0.22
CA ALA A 362 23.98 -2.77 0.81
C ALA A 362 23.80 -4.10 1.55
N LEU A 363 24.30 -5.22 0.99
CA LEU A 363 24.30 -6.53 1.64
C LEU A 363 25.14 -6.53 2.92
N ALA A 364 26.34 -5.97 2.87
CA ALA A 364 27.22 -5.86 4.04
C ALA A 364 26.58 -5.07 5.20
N ARG A 365 25.78 -4.06 4.88
CA ARG A 365 25.01 -3.28 5.86
C ARG A 365 23.74 -3.97 6.35
N LYS A 366 23.33 -5.09 5.78
CA LYS A 366 22.08 -5.83 6.07
C LYS A 366 20.81 -4.95 5.95
N THR A 367 20.84 -3.95 5.06
CA THR A 367 19.75 -2.99 4.89
C THR A 367 18.82 -3.34 3.72
N GLY A 368 19.16 -4.38 2.96
CA GLY A 368 18.43 -4.76 1.75
C GLY A 368 18.33 -3.60 0.75
N ALA A 369 17.27 -3.57 -0.04
CA ALA A 369 17.07 -2.53 -1.06
C ALA A 369 16.95 -1.10 -0.47
N ARG A 370 16.53 -0.93 0.79
CA ARG A 370 16.47 0.41 1.45
C ARG A 370 17.86 1.07 1.52
N GLY A 371 18.93 0.29 1.67
CA GLY A 371 20.30 0.81 1.75
C GLY A 371 20.82 1.37 0.43
N LEU A 372 20.26 0.97 -0.71
CA LEU A 372 20.73 1.41 -2.02
C LEU A 372 20.58 2.91 -2.22
N ARG A 373 19.44 3.49 -1.82
CA ARG A 373 19.19 4.93 -1.92
C ARG A 373 20.24 5.73 -1.15
N SER A 374 20.49 5.39 0.12
CA SER A 374 21.46 6.12 0.94
C SER A 374 22.91 6.00 0.42
N ILE A 375 23.23 4.89 -0.28
CA ILE A 375 24.53 4.72 -0.93
C ILE A 375 24.65 5.67 -2.13
N ILE A 376 23.65 5.74 -2.99
CA ILE A 376 23.64 6.63 -4.16
C ILE A 376 23.66 8.09 -3.70
N GLU A 377 22.81 8.47 -2.74
CA GLU A 377 22.76 9.83 -2.20
C GLU A 377 24.10 10.26 -1.62
N GLY A 378 24.73 9.39 -0.83
CA GLY A 378 26.04 9.69 -0.25
C GLY A 378 27.16 9.85 -1.26
N VAL A 379 27.04 9.23 -2.44
CA VAL A 379 28.02 9.33 -3.53
C VAL A 379 27.78 10.57 -4.40
N LEU A 380 26.53 10.91 -4.64
CA LEU A 380 26.15 11.99 -5.55
C LEU A 380 25.95 13.34 -4.85
N LEU A 381 25.98 13.39 -3.51
CA LEU A 381 25.65 14.58 -2.72
C LEU A 381 26.42 15.83 -3.17
N ASP A 382 27.74 15.73 -3.16
CA ASP A 382 28.61 16.89 -3.48
C ASP A 382 28.43 17.29 -4.97
N THR A 383 28.35 16.29 -5.86
CA THR A 383 28.11 16.53 -7.28
C THR A 383 26.75 17.20 -7.53
N MET A 384 25.70 16.76 -6.83
CA MET A 384 24.37 17.38 -6.95
C MET A 384 24.31 18.78 -6.36
N TYR A 385 25.11 19.06 -5.32
CA TYR A 385 25.22 20.39 -4.73
C TYR A 385 25.86 21.39 -5.71
N ASP A 386 26.91 20.96 -6.38
CA ASP A 386 27.65 21.82 -7.33
C ASP A 386 27.01 21.90 -8.72
N LEU A 387 26.18 20.90 -9.10
CA LEU A 387 25.63 20.71 -10.43
C LEU A 387 25.03 21.98 -11.08
N PRO A 388 24.18 22.76 -10.37
CA PRO A 388 23.58 23.96 -10.95
C PRO A 388 24.60 25.10 -11.23
N SER A 389 25.83 24.99 -10.68
CA SER A 389 26.89 25.97 -10.79
C SER A 389 27.97 25.57 -11.79
N LEU A 390 27.92 24.33 -12.31
CA LEU A 390 28.93 23.81 -13.25
C LEU A 390 28.54 24.12 -14.68
N GLU A 391 29.26 25.03 -15.32
CA GLU A 391 29.07 25.36 -16.74
C GLU A 391 29.80 24.36 -17.66
N GLY A 392 29.11 23.91 -18.72
CA GLY A 392 29.70 23.04 -19.75
C GLY A 392 29.91 21.57 -19.31
N LEU A 393 29.29 21.15 -18.20
CA LEU A 393 29.28 19.75 -17.79
C LEU A 393 28.31 18.95 -18.67
N GLU A 394 28.80 17.95 -19.39
CA GLU A 394 28.01 17.12 -20.29
C GLU A 394 27.60 15.81 -19.63
N LYS A 395 28.51 15.21 -18.82
CA LYS A 395 28.30 13.88 -18.31
C LYS A 395 28.98 13.65 -16.96
N VAL A 396 28.30 12.91 -16.08
CA VAL A 396 28.83 12.41 -14.80
C VAL A 396 28.86 10.88 -14.82
N VAL A 397 30.02 10.29 -14.49
CA VAL A 397 30.20 8.84 -14.46
C VAL A 397 30.55 8.37 -13.06
N VAL A 398 29.69 7.48 -12.53
CA VAL A 398 29.91 6.81 -11.24
C VAL A 398 30.57 5.46 -11.50
N ASN A 399 31.79 5.28 -11.00
CA ASN A 399 32.56 4.05 -11.14
C ASN A 399 32.72 3.31 -9.80
N GLU A 400 33.38 2.15 -9.80
CA GLU A 400 33.60 1.32 -8.62
C GLU A 400 34.39 2.07 -7.53
N GLN A 401 35.40 2.85 -7.92
CA GLN A 401 36.24 3.59 -6.97
C GLN A 401 35.43 4.68 -6.23
N THR A 402 34.47 5.28 -6.93
CA THR A 402 33.51 6.22 -6.32
C THR A 402 32.74 5.58 -5.18
N ILE A 403 32.34 4.32 -5.35
CA ILE A 403 31.56 3.58 -4.33
C ILE A 403 32.45 3.08 -3.20
N ASN A 404 33.58 2.46 -3.51
CA ASN A 404 34.43 1.77 -2.52
C ASN A 404 35.33 2.76 -1.74
N ASP A 405 35.98 3.67 -2.43
CA ASP A 405 37.01 4.57 -1.90
C ASP A 405 36.45 5.95 -1.52
N GLY A 406 35.19 6.25 -1.88
CA GLY A 406 34.58 7.56 -1.66
C GLY A 406 35.21 8.68 -2.53
N LYS A 407 35.79 8.32 -3.68
CA LYS A 407 36.27 9.31 -4.65
C LYS A 407 35.10 10.04 -5.30
N ALA A 408 35.31 11.28 -5.71
CA ALA A 408 34.30 12.02 -6.49
C ALA A 408 33.97 11.27 -7.81
N PRO A 409 32.71 11.36 -8.30
CA PRO A 409 32.37 10.90 -9.63
C PRO A 409 33.21 11.59 -10.70
N GLU A 410 33.41 10.94 -11.83
CA GLU A 410 34.13 11.49 -12.96
C GLU A 410 33.25 12.50 -13.69
N LEU A 411 33.73 13.73 -13.83
CA LEU A 411 33.04 14.82 -14.51
C LEU A 411 33.62 14.99 -15.92
N ILE A 412 32.77 14.95 -16.94
CA ILE A 412 33.16 15.10 -18.35
C ILE A 412 32.51 16.37 -18.88
N TYR A 413 33.34 17.27 -19.34
CA TYR A 413 32.92 18.55 -19.90
C TYR A 413 32.97 18.50 -21.45
N ALA A 414 32.11 19.33 -22.09
CA ALA A 414 32.03 19.46 -23.56
C ALA A 414 33.33 19.96 -24.21
#